data_89a83c0b30248c54678110c2a89542b6
#
_entry.id   89a83c0b30248c54678110c2a89542b6
#
_cell.length_a   1.000
_cell.length_b   1.000
_cell.length_c   1.000
_cell.angle_alpha   90.00
_cell.angle_beta   90.00
_cell.angle_gamma   90.00
#
_symmetry.space_group_name_H-M   'P 1'
#
loop_
_entity.id
_entity.type
_entity.pdbx_description
1 polymer ?
#
loop_
_entity_poly.entity_id
_entity_poly.type
_entity_poly.pdbx_seq_one_letter_code
_entity_poly.pdbx_strand_id
1 'polypeptide(L)'
;MGFKTAIRTGFEADDIVASIAHDAKLKGLEVRIVSHDKDLYQLIEDENDIYLFDPTKKVIINESKCLEKYGVKASQFTDYQSLLGDSADNIPGVKGIGAKTAEALIQQFGTLENIYANLENIEKKRWKTLLEESKDMAFLSKQLVTLSRDCHVIDDLNNFLLPVENPILKISDILHQYDMAKILDRINKNGMSFKTEIPVEKEKNDEMEFVLLNDENKLSLAIN
;
A
#
# COMPACT_ATOMS: atom_id res chain seq x y z
N MET A 1 -1.35 -22.63 -12.36
CA MET A 1 -0.31 -21.58 -12.55
C MET A 1 0.71 -21.55 -11.41
N GLY A 2 0.38 -21.96 -10.20
CA GLY A 2 1.32 -21.99 -9.07
C GLY A 2 1.40 -20.69 -8.26
N PHE A 3 0.55 -19.71 -8.55
CA PHE A 3 0.36 -18.58 -7.63
C PHE A 3 -0.25 -19.07 -6.32
N LYS A 4 0.19 -18.47 -5.24
CA LYS A 4 -0.36 -18.77 -3.92
C LYS A 4 -1.58 -17.88 -3.65
N THR A 5 -2.51 -18.42 -2.89
CA THR A 5 -3.71 -17.73 -2.44
C THR A 5 -3.70 -17.65 -0.91
N ALA A 6 -4.11 -16.53 -0.37
CA ALA A 6 -4.27 -16.29 1.05
C ALA A 6 -5.75 -16.07 1.34
N ILE A 7 -6.30 -16.84 2.29
CA ILE A 7 -7.69 -16.75 2.69
C ILE A 7 -7.76 -16.89 4.21
N ARG A 8 -8.53 -16.03 4.86
CA ARG A 8 -8.83 -16.12 6.29
C ARG A 8 -10.31 -15.86 6.53
N THR A 9 -10.99 -16.83 7.13
CA THR A 9 -12.41 -16.66 7.46
C THR A 9 -12.60 -15.54 8.49
N GLY A 10 -13.56 -14.66 8.26
CA GLY A 10 -13.88 -13.54 9.14
C GLY A 10 -13.14 -12.24 8.83
N PHE A 11 -12.30 -12.22 7.77
CA PHE A 11 -11.60 -11.03 7.30
C PHE A 11 -11.88 -10.79 5.82
N GLU A 12 -11.85 -9.54 5.42
CA GLU A 12 -11.96 -9.13 4.02
C GLU A 12 -10.63 -9.29 3.28
N ALA A 13 -10.67 -9.28 1.95
CA ALA A 13 -9.47 -9.41 1.14
C ALA A 13 -8.46 -8.27 1.42
N ASP A 14 -8.96 -7.06 1.66
CA ASP A 14 -8.14 -5.88 1.90
C ASP A 14 -7.43 -5.94 3.25
N ASP A 15 -8.06 -6.52 4.29
CA ASP A 15 -7.42 -6.80 5.58
C ASP A 15 -6.26 -7.80 5.40
N ILE A 16 -6.47 -8.82 4.56
CA ILE A 16 -5.44 -9.82 4.25
C ILE A 16 -4.28 -9.15 3.52
N VAL A 17 -4.55 -8.29 2.53
CA VAL A 17 -3.53 -7.52 1.82
C VAL A 17 -2.77 -6.61 2.78
N ALA A 18 -3.48 -5.90 3.67
CA ALA A 18 -2.89 -5.02 4.67
C ALA A 18 -1.97 -5.77 5.63
N SER A 19 -2.40 -6.95 6.10
CA SER A 19 -1.62 -7.80 7.01
C SER A 19 -0.35 -8.34 6.33
N ILE A 20 -0.47 -8.82 5.08
CA ILE A 20 0.68 -9.30 4.32
C ILE A 20 1.67 -8.17 4.02
N ALA A 21 1.19 -6.98 3.66
CA ALA A 21 2.04 -5.82 3.43
C ALA A 21 2.77 -5.41 4.72
N HIS A 22 2.10 -5.46 5.86
CA HIS A 22 2.71 -5.19 7.16
C HIS A 22 3.80 -6.20 7.51
N ASP A 23 3.54 -7.52 7.35
CA ASP A 23 4.52 -8.57 7.62
C ASP A 23 5.74 -8.48 6.69
N ALA A 24 5.52 -8.14 5.42
CA ALA A 24 6.58 -7.92 4.45
C ALA A 24 7.45 -6.71 4.83
N LYS A 25 6.83 -5.60 5.26
CA LYS A 25 7.53 -4.41 5.78
C LYS A 25 8.44 -4.76 6.95
N LEU A 26 7.95 -5.55 7.92
CA LEU A 26 8.75 -5.97 9.08
C LEU A 26 9.99 -6.79 8.68
N LYS A 27 9.98 -7.39 7.50
CA LYS A 27 11.11 -8.12 6.92
C LYS A 27 11.97 -7.27 5.97
N GLY A 28 11.68 -5.97 5.85
CA GLY A 28 12.41 -5.06 4.97
C GLY A 28 12.21 -5.32 3.48
N LEU A 29 11.08 -5.91 3.10
CA LEU A 29 10.75 -6.21 1.70
C LEU A 29 10.01 -5.04 1.06
N GLU A 30 10.34 -4.74 -0.21
CA GLU A 30 9.52 -3.88 -1.08
C GLU A 30 8.16 -4.53 -1.32
N VAL A 31 7.08 -3.74 -1.20
CA VAL A 31 5.71 -4.22 -1.39
C VAL A 31 5.03 -3.48 -2.53
N ARG A 32 4.58 -4.23 -3.52
CA ARG A 32 3.78 -3.72 -4.62
C ARG A 32 2.39 -4.32 -4.60
N ILE A 33 1.41 -3.54 -4.18
CA ILE A 33 0.01 -3.95 -4.13
C ILE A 33 -0.63 -3.65 -5.49
N VAL A 34 -1.05 -4.70 -6.20
CA VAL A 34 -1.67 -4.56 -7.53
C VAL A 34 -3.18 -4.45 -7.36
N SER A 35 -3.68 -3.23 -7.35
CA SER A 35 -5.10 -2.93 -7.20
C SER A 35 -5.42 -1.53 -7.72
N HIS A 36 -6.70 -1.28 -8.01
CA HIS A 36 -7.25 0.07 -8.25
C HIS A 36 -8.17 0.52 -7.12
N ASP A 37 -8.27 -0.30 -6.06
CA ASP A 37 -9.09 0.01 -4.90
C ASP A 37 -8.52 1.19 -4.12
N LYS A 38 -9.39 2.16 -3.80
CA LYS A 38 -9.00 3.37 -3.08
C LYS A 38 -8.70 3.11 -1.61
N ASP A 39 -9.32 2.10 -1.01
CA ASP A 39 -9.18 1.82 0.42
C ASP A 39 -7.76 1.39 0.77
N LEU A 40 -7.05 0.83 -0.20
CA LEU A 40 -5.65 0.45 -0.07
C LEU A 40 -4.66 1.64 -0.07
N TYR A 41 -5.12 2.87 -0.39
CA TYR A 41 -4.25 4.06 -0.31
C TYR A 41 -3.68 4.29 1.09
N GLN A 42 -4.39 3.87 2.14
CA GLN A 42 -3.92 3.94 3.53
C GLN A 42 -2.70 3.07 3.83
N LEU A 43 -2.33 2.16 2.90
CA LEU A 43 -1.17 1.28 3.03
C LEU A 43 0.09 1.84 2.39
N ILE A 44 -0.01 2.93 1.62
CA ILE A 44 1.14 3.51 0.92
C ILE A 44 2.08 4.14 1.94
N GLU A 45 3.36 3.74 1.88
CA GLU A 45 4.43 4.26 2.73
C GLU A 45 5.73 4.29 1.90
N ASP A 46 6.05 5.45 1.30
CA ASP A 46 7.23 5.58 0.42
C ASP A 46 8.54 5.28 1.17
N GLU A 47 8.63 5.62 2.45
CA GLU A 47 9.80 5.35 3.31
C GLU A 47 10.07 3.84 3.53
N ASN A 48 9.06 3.01 3.31
CA ASN A 48 9.12 1.57 3.49
C ASN A 48 8.90 0.80 2.18
N ASP A 49 9.05 1.47 1.04
CA ASP A 49 8.88 0.92 -0.30
C ASP A 49 7.53 0.18 -0.50
N ILE A 50 6.45 0.72 0.10
CA ILE A 50 5.09 0.20 -0.06
C ILE A 50 4.29 1.13 -0.98
N TYR A 51 3.87 0.64 -2.13
CA TYR A 51 3.08 1.39 -3.09
C TYR A 51 2.06 0.54 -3.83
N LEU A 52 1.04 1.20 -4.38
CA LEU A 52 0.05 0.56 -5.24
C LEU A 52 0.52 0.59 -6.70
N PHE A 53 0.07 -0.39 -7.45
CA PHE A 53 0.17 -0.41 -8.90
C PHE A 53 -1.24 -0.54 -9.50
N ASP A 54 -1.69 0.47 -10.22
CA ASP A 54 -2.94 0.42 -10.98
C ASP A 54 -2.70 -0.37 -12.28
N PRO A 55 -3.23 -1.60 -12.41
CA PRO A 55 -2.97 -2.45 -13.58
C PRO A 55 -3.66 -1.94 -14.84
N THR A 56 -4.73 -1.13 -14.70
CA THR A 56 -5.48 -0.57 -15.82
C THR A 56 -4.73 0.61 -16.44
N LYS A 57 -4.27 1.54 -15.60
CA LYS A 57 -3.52 2.72 -16.02
C LYS A 57 -2.03 2.45 -16.17
N LYS A 58 -1.54 1.32 -15.64
CA LYS A 58 -0.13 0.91 -15.62
C LYS A 58 0.77 1.96 -14.95
N VAL A 59 0.33 2.51 -13.83
CA VAL A 59 1.06 3.51 -13.06
C VAL A 59 1.27 3.06 -11.63
N ILE A 60 2.41 3.43 -11.08
CA ILE A 60 2.69 3.32 -9.64
C ILE A 60 1.99 4.48 -8.95
N ILE A 61 1.34 4.18 -7.83
CA ILE A 61 0.68 5.15 -6.95
C ILE A 61 1.44 5.12 -5.63
N ASN A 62 2.13 6.21 -5.36
CA ASN A 62 2.90 6.48 -4.16
C ASN A 62 2.28 7.63 -3.36
N GLU A 63 2.94 8.09 -2.29
CA GLU A 63 2.44 9.19 -1.45
C GLU A 63 2.21 10.46 -2.24
N SER A 64 3.10 10.81 -3.19
CA SER A 64 2.94 12.01 -4.01
C SER A 64 1.69 11.94 -4.90
N LYS A 65 1.37 10.76 -5.43
CA LYS A 65 0.15 10.52 -6.23
C LYS A 65 -1.12 10.54 -5.38
N CYS A 66 -1.05 10.08 -4.14
CA CYS A 66 -2.14 10.21 -3.18
C CYS A 66 -2.43 11.68 -2.90
N LEU A 67 -1.40 12.45 -2.60
CA LEU A 67 -1.50 13.88 -2.34
C LEU A 67 -2.03 14.65 -3.56
N GLU A 68 -1.52 14.36 -4.78
CA GLU A 68 -1.99 14.97 -6.03
C GLU A 68 -3.48 14.72 -6.26
N LYS A 69 -3.95 13.50 -5.98
CA LYS A 69 -5.32 13.08 -6.30
C LYS A 69 -6.36 13.50 -5.26
N TYR A 70 -6.01 13.44 -3.98
CA TYR A 70 -6.95 13.62 -2.87
C TYR A 70 -6.65 14.83 -1.98
N GLY A 71 -5.50 15.50 -2.18
CA GLY A 71 -5.08 16.64 -1.37
C GLY A 71 -4.63 16.28 0.05
N VAL A 72 -4.53 14.97 0.38
CA VAL A 72 -4.12 14.46 1.70
C VAL A 72 -3.00 13.42 1.54
N LYS A 73 -2.20 13.26 2.60
CA LYS A 73 -1.16 12.23 2.63
C LYS A 73 -1.79 10.83 2.75
N ALA A 74 -1.09 9.79 2.31
CA ALA A 74 -1.52 8.41 2.46
C ALA A 74 -1.79 8.04 3.93
N SER A 75 -0.94 8.50 4.85
CA SER A 75 -1.13 8.32 6.30
C SER A 75 -2.37 9.02 6.89
N GLN A 76 -2.98 9.94 6.16
CA GLN A 76 -4.20 10.67 6.54
C GLN A 76 -5.44 10.15 5.79
N PHE A 77 -5.26 9.15 4.92
CA PHE A 77 -6.32 8.72 4.01
C PHE A 77 -7.52 8.11 4.75
N THR A 78 -7.27 7.35 5.81
CA THR A 78 -8.31 6.79 6.68
C THR A 78 -9.16 7.90 7.33
N ASP A 79 -8.52 8.96 7.83
CA ASP A 79 -9.23 10.10 8.43
C ASP A 79 -10.03 10.88 7.39
N TYR A 80 -9.48 11.05 6.19
CA TYR A 80 -10.16 11.66 5.07
C TYR A 80 -11.42 10.87 4.66
N GLN A 81 -11.31 9.54 4.50
CA GLN A 81 -12.45 8.67 4.19
C GLN A 81 -13.50 8.66 5.31
N SER A 82 -13.07 8.74 6.56
CA SER A 82 -13.99 8.77 7.72
C SER A 82 -14.91 9.99 7.71
N LEU A 83 -14.42 11.11 7.17
CA LEU A 83 -15.23 12.31 6.97
C LEU A 83 -16.11 12.22 5.73
N LEU A 84 -15.54 11.74 4.62
CA LEU A 84 -16.21 11.68 3.34
C LEU A 84 -17.30 10.61 3.29
N GLY A 85 -17.05 9.46 3.92
CA GLY A 85 -17.85 8.25 3.78
C GLY A 85 -17.63 7.56 2.44
N ASP A 86 -18.29 6.43 2.27
CA ASP A 86 -18.35 5.66 1.04
C ASP A 86 -19.72 5.04 0.83
N SER A 87 -20.44 5.49 -0.19
CA SER A 87 -21.77 4.96 -0.49
C SER A 87 -21.73 3.55 -1.10
N ALA A 88 -20.63 3.15 -1.74
CA ALA A 88 -20.50 1.81 -2.31
C ALA A 88 -20.42 0.76 -1.21
N ASP A 89 -19.69 1.07 -0.13
CA ASP A 89 -19.46 0.19 1.02
C ASP A 89 -20.37 0.51 2.21
N ASN A 90 -21.37 1.36 1.99
CA ASN A 90 -22.33 1.78 3.00
C ASN A 90 -21.68 2.45 4.24
N ILE A 91 -20.59 3.16 4.04
CA ILE A 91 -19.88 3.92 5.06
C ILE A 91 -20.49 5.32 5.16
N PRO A 92 -21.04 5.70 6.33
CA PRO A 92 -21.87 6.90 6.42
C PRO A 92 -21.12 8.23 6.26
N GLY A 93 -19.88 8.32 6.77
CA GLY A 93 -19.16 9.59 6.83
C GLY A 93 -19.85 10.66 7.66
N VAL A 94 -19.48 11.91 7.43
CA VAL A 94 -20.14 13.10 8.00
C VAL A 94 -21.09 13.69 6.96
N LYS A 95 -22.38 13.58 7.19
CA LYS A 95 -23.41 14.05 6.24
C LYS A 95 -23.21 15.53 5.90
N GLY A 96 -23.03 15.82 4.62
CA GLY A 96 -22.83 17.19 4.13
C GLY A 96 -21.37 17.65 4.05
N ILE A 97 -20.41 16.81 4.48
CA ILE A 97 -18.99 16.99 4.25
C ILE A 97 -18.63 16.24 2.94
N GLY A 98 -18.25 16.99 1.91
CA GLY A 98 -17.75 16.43 0.66
C GLY A 98 -16.21 16.47 0.59
N ALA A 99 -15.65 15.93 -0.50
CA ALA A 99 -14.21 15.77 -0.70
C ALA A 99 -13.37 17.02 -0.38
N LYS A 100 -13.74 18.19 -0.94
CA LYS A 100 -13.00 19.45 -0.69
C LYS A 100 -13.06 19.93 0.76
N THR A 101 -14.14 19.61 1.48
CA THR A 101 -14.27 20.00 2.88
C THR A 101 -13.48 19.04 3.77
N ALA A 102 -13.54 17.74 3.48
CA ALA A 102 -12.73 16.73 4.16
C ALA A 102 -11.23 17.01 3.96
N GLU A 103 -10.81 17.29 2.73
CA GLU A 103 -9.44 17.71 2.41
C GLU A 103 -8.99 18.90 3.26
N ALA A 104 -9.77 19.99 3.26
CA ALA A 104 -9.44 21.20 4.01
C ALA A 104 -9.33 20.97 5.52
N LEU A 105 -10.24 20.15 6.10
CA LEU A 105 -10.20 19.79 7.51
C LEU A 105 -8.99 18.94 7.85
N ILE A 106 -8.65 17.95 7.03
CA ILE A 106 -7.47 17.11 7.24
C ILE A 106 -6.17 17.90 7.06
N GLN A 107 -6.09 18.78 6.08
CA GLN A 107 -4.92 19.65 5.90
C GLN A 107 -4.71 20.59 7.10
N GLN A 108 -5.79 21.10 7.70
CA GLN A 108 -5.72 22.02 8.82
C GLN A 108 -5.42 21.33 10.15
N PHE A 109 -6.04 20.19 10.42
CA PHE A 109 -6.02 19.53 11.73
C PHE A 109 -5.26 18.20 11.76
N GLY A 110 -4.97 17.62 10.62
CA GLY A 110 -4.19 16.38 10.48
C GLY A 110 -5.00 15.10 10.62
N THR A 111 -5.73 14.92 11.72
CA THR A 111 -6.49 13.70 12.03
C THR A 111 -7.93 13.99 12.44
N LEU A 112 -8.78 12.98 12.40
CA LEU A 112 -10.17 13.06 12.83
C LEU A 112 -10.27 13.48 14.30
N GLU A 113 -9.43 12.88 15.16
CA GLU A 113 -9.40 13.19 16.60
C GLU A 113 -9.06 14.66 16.84
N ASN A 114 -8.07 15.18 16.13
CA ASN A 114 -7.66 16.58 16.23
C ASN A 114 -8.75 17.53 15.73
N ILE A 115 -9.50 17.18 14.69
CA ILE A 115 -10.65 17.96 14.24
C ILE A 115 -11.66 18.10 15.38
N TYR A 116 -12.04 16.98 16.02
CA TYR A 116 -13.01 16.98 17.11
C TYR A 116 -12.50 17.62 18.41
N ALA A 117 -11.18 17.56 18.66
CA ALA A 117 -10.55 18.27 19.78
C ALA A 117 -10.49 19.80 19.58
N ASN A 118 -10.58 20.25 18.33
CA ASN A 118 -10.41 21.66 17.94
C ASN A 118 -11.64 22.24 17.24
N LEU A 119 -12.85 21.74 17.50
CA LEU A 119 -14.08 22.21 16.85
C LEU A 119 -14.28 23.72 16.98
N GLU A 120 -13.87 24.33 18.11
CA GLU A 120 -13.98 25.77 18.35
C GLU A 120 -13.12 26.60 17.39
N ASN A 121 -12.04 26.01 16.84
CA ASN A 121 -11.13 26.67 15.93
C ASN A 121 -11.57 26.56 14.47
N ILE A 122 -12.72 25.91 14.19
CA ILE A 122 -13.29 25.83 12.85
C ILE A 122 -14.08 27.10 12.56
N GLU A 123 -13.57 27.95 11.69
CA GLU A 123 -14.15 29.24 11.33
C GLU A 123 -15.55 29.10 10.70
N LYS A 124 -15.76 28.09 9.89
CA LYS A 124 -17.02 27.88 9.17
C LYS A 124 -18.05 27.21 10.09
N LYS A 125 -18.95 28.01 10.65
CA LYS A 125 -20.00 27.56 11.57
C LYS A 125 -20.78 26.33 11.04
N ARG A 126 -21.08 26.31 9.71
CA ARG A 126 -21.76 25.16 9.10
C ARG A 126 -20.96 23.87 9.23
N TRP A 127 -19.64 23.89 9.04
CA TRP A 127 -18.80 22.70 9.16
C TRP A 127 -18.78 22.19 10.60
N LYS A 128 -18.65 23.12 11.56
CA LYS A 128 -18.71 22.81 12.99
C LYS A 128 -20.02 22.09 13.35
N THR A 129 -21.18 22.64 12.95
CA THR A 129 -22.49 22.03 13.23
C THR A 129 -22.59 20.62 12.61
N LEU A 130 -22.18 20.43 11.33
CA LEU A 130 -22.23 19.11 10.69
C LEU A 130 -21.36 18.08 11.40
N LEU A 131 -20.17 18.48 11.87
CA LEU A 131 -19.26 17.62 12.62
C LEU A 131 -19.86 17.27 13.98
N GLU A 132 -20.40 18.24 14.72
CA GLU A 132 -21.04 18.02 16.03
C GLU A 132 -22.21 17.03 15.93
N GLU A 133 -23.08 17.20 14.93
CA GLU A 133 -24.25 16.33 14.68
C GLU A 133 -23.89 14.91 14.26
N SER A 134 -22.72 14.70 13.63
CA SER A 134 -22.33 13.43 13.04
C SER A 134 -21.12 12.79 13.71
N LYS A 135 -20.74 13.18 14.93
CA LYS A 135 -19.55 12.70 15.62
C LYS A 135 -19.45 11.18 15.64
N ASP A 136 -20.50 10.52 16.11
CA ASP A 136 -20.52 9.06 16.27
C ASP A 136 -20.40 8.37 14.89
N MET A 137 -21.03 8.93 13.86
CA MET A 137 -20.94 8.40 12.50
C MET A 137 -19.53 8.55 11.91
N ALA A 138 -18.83 9.65 12.20
CA ALA A 138 -17.47 9.85 11.75
C ALA A 138 -16.50 8.82 12.37
N PHE A 139 -16.62 8.59 13.69
CA PHE A 139 -15.77 7.58 14.36
C PHE A 139 -16.15 6.15 13.98
N LEU A 140 -17.44 5.86 13.79
CA LEU A 140 -17.87 4.58 13.23
C LEU A 140 -17.29 4.38 11.83
N SER A 141 -17.36 5.40 10.98
CA SER A 141 -16.76 5.36 9.63
C SER A 141 -15.27 5.09 9.71
N LYS A 142 -14.55 5.72 10.66
CA LYS A 142 -13.11 5.47 10.85
C LYS A 142 -12.84 4.01 11.21
N GLN A 143 -13.65 3.40 12.05
CA GLN A 143 -13.52 1.99 12.41
C GLN A 143 -13.76 1.09 11.19
N LEU A 144 -14.76 1.42 10.36
CA LEU A 144 -15.14 0.62 9.20
C LEU A 144 -14.10 0.72 8.06
N VAL A 145 -13.50 1.90 7.83
CA VAL A 145 -12.51 2.07 6.75
C VAL A 145 -11.09 1.67 7.13
N THR A 146 -10.81 1.47 8.43
CA THR A 146 -9.48 1.12 8.89
C THR A 146 -9.23 -0.36 8.69
N LEU A 147 -8.28 -0.70 7.82
CA LEU A 147 -7.91 -2.07 7.53
C LEU A 147 -7.15 -2.72 8.69
N SER A 148 -7.51 -3.97 8.99
CA SER A 148 -6.79 -4.79 9.97
C SER A 148 -5.41 -5.18 9.42
N ARG A 149 -4.38 -5.15 10.26
CA ARG A 149 -2.99 -5.49 9.90
C ARG A 149 -2.46 -6.70 10.65
N ASP A 150 -3.31 -7.43 11.36
CA ASP A 150 -2.95 -8.54 12.24
C ASP A 150 -3.78 -9.82 11.99
N CYS A 151 -4.22 -10.04 10.77
CA CYS A 151 -5.03 -11.21 10.41
C CYS A 151 -4.30 -12.54 10.55
N HIS A 152 -2.99 -12.54 10.75
CA HIS A 152 -2.14 -13.76 10.88
C HIS A 152 -2.46 -14.80 9.80
N VAL A 153 -2.39 -14.39 8.52
CA VAL A 153 -2.75 -15.23 7.37
C VAL A 153 -1.60 -16.08 6.89
N ILE A 154 -0.39 -15.61 7.10
CA ILE A 154 0.84 -16.20 6.58
C ILE A 154 1.80 -16.47 7.73
N ASP A 155 2.12 -17.73 7.99
CA ASP A 155 3.14 -18.11 8.95
C ASP A 155 4.55 -17.83 8.42
N ASP A 156 4.77 -18.05 7.12
CA ASP A 156 6.04 -17.81 6.45
C ASP A 156 5.85 -17.29 5.02
N LEU A 157 6.33 -16.08 4.73
CA LEU A 157 6.30 -15.47 3.41
C LEU A 157 7.06 -16.30 2.35
N ASN A 158 8.06 -17.08 2.74
CA ASN A 158 8.77 -17.97 1.82
C ASN A 158 7.86 -19.01 1.16
N ASN A 159 6.77 -19.37 1.79
CA ASN A 159 5.77 -20.26 1.20
C ASN A 159 4.99 -19.61 0.03
N PHE A 160 5.14 -18.29 -0.15
CA PHE A 160 4.45 -17.49 -1.17
C PHE A 160 5.37 -17.05 -2.32
N LEU A 161 6.57 -17.63 -2.41
CA LEU A 161 7.48 -17.36 -3.52
C LEU A 161 6.80 -17.65 -4.85
N LEU A 162 7.07 -16.78 -5.83
CA LEU A 162 6.62 -17.00 -7.22
C LEU A 162 7.30 -18.24 -7.79
N PRO A 163 6.60 -18.99 -8.67
CA PRO A 163 7.21 -20.12 -9.35
C PRO A 163 8.39 -19.66 -10.22
N VAL A 164 9.48 -20.43 -10.22
CA VAL A 164 10.69 -20.16 -11.02
C VAL A 164 10.37 -20.13 -12.52
N GLU A 165 9.48 -21.03 -12.96
CA GLU A 165 9.03 -21.09 -14.34
C GLU A 165 7.87 -20.14 -14.58
N ASN A 166 7.78 -19.62 -15.83
CA ASN A 166 6.64 -18.78 -16.21
C ASN A 166 5.32 -19.53 -15.94
N PRO A 167 4.48 -19.05 -15.00
CA PRO A 167 3.28 -19.75 -14.58
C PRO A 167 2.24 -19.92 -15.70
N ILE A 168 2.29 -19.07 -16.74
CA ILE A 168 1.36 -19.17 -17.87
C ILE A 168 1.72 -20.32 -18.80
N LEU A 169 3.00 -20.68 -18.90
CA LEU A 169 3.41 -21.87 -19.67
C LEU A 169 2.86 -23.17 -19.07
N LYS A 170 2.64 -23.21 -17.74
CA LYS A 170 2.05 -24.40 -17.07
C LYS A 170 0.58 -24.66 -17.44
N ILE A 171 -0.08 -23.68 -18.03
CA ILE A 171 -1.48 -23.78 -18.46
C ILE A 171 -1.62 -23.68 -19.98
N SER A 172 -0.54 -23.90 -20.74
CA SER A 172 -0.55 -23.84 -22.19
C SER A 172 -1.63 -24.68 -22.83
N ASP A 173 -1.80 -25.94 -22.37
CA ASP A 173 -2.80 -26.87 -22.88
C ASP A 173 -4.24 -26.34 -22.63
N ILE A 174 -4.46 -25.77 -21.46
CA ILE A 174 -5.74 -25.13 -21.11
C ILE A 174 -6.01 -23.93 -22.03
N LEU A 175 -5.00 -23.09 -22.28
CA LEU A 175 -5.13 -21.95 -23.17
C LEU A 175 -5.42 -22.37 -24.62
N HIS A 176 -4.84 -23.46 -25.10
CA HIS A 176 -5.15 -24.03 -26.39
C HIS A 176 -6.58 -24.59 -26.44
N GLN A 177 -7.00 -25.32 -25.40
CA GLN A 177 -8.36 -25.88 -25.29
C GLN A 177 -9.46 -24.81 -25.38
N TYR A 178 -9.19 -23.61 -24.81
CA TYR A 178 -10.13 -22.48 -24.82
C TYR A 178 -9.88 -21.45 -25.94
N ASP A 179 -9.12 -21.82 -26.95
CA ASP A 179 -8.77 -20.96 -28.11
C ASP A 179 -8.10 -19.62 -27.72
N MET A 180 -7.31 -19.65 -26.65
CA MET A 180 -6.59 -18.50 -26.10
C MET A 180 -5.09 -18.49 -26.44
N ALA A 181 -4.68 -19.20 -27.49
CA ALA A 181 -3.27 -19.34 -27.91
C ALA A 181 -2.55 -17.99 -28.14
N LYS A 182 -3.29 -16.93 -28.52
CA LYS A 182 -2.72 -15.58 -28.68
C LYS A 182 -2.06 -15.04 -27.41
N ILE A 183 -2.42 -15.54 -26.23
CA ILE A 183 -1.76 -15.18 -24.96
C ILE A 183 -0.34 -15.72 -24.95
N LEU A 184 -0.14 -16.98 -25.36
CA LEU A 184 1.18 -17.62 -25.45
C LEU A 184 2.08 -16.90 -26.46
N ASP A 185 1.53 -16.55 -27.62
CA ASP A 185 2.28 -15.80 -28.65
C ASP A 185 2.77 -14.45 -28.12
N ARG A 186 1.94 -13.76 -27.35
CA ARG A 186 2.30 -12.45 -26.74
C ARG A 186 3.42 -12.59 -25.71
N ILE A 187 3.40 -13.66 -24.92
CA ILE A 187 4.42 -13.93 -23.91
C ILE A 187 5.74 -14.27 -24.58
N ASN A 188 5.72 -15.14 -25.58
CA ASN A 188 6.90 -15.56 -26.32
C ASN A 188 7.55 -14.38 -27.07
N LYS A 189 6.75 -13.46 -27.63
CA LYS A 189 7.26 -12.26 -28.30
C LYS A 189 7.87 -11.23 -27.36
N ASN A 190 7.33 -11.09 -26.14
CA ASN A 190 7.78 -10.10 -25.17
C ASN A 190 8.95 -10.55 -24.31
N GLY A 191 9.45 -11.79 -24.49
CA GLY A 191 10.61 -12.29 -23.76
C GLY A 191 10.45 -12.19 -22.24
N MET A 192 9.23 -12.36 -21.70
CA MET A 192 8.99 -12.31 -20.26
C MET A 192 9.68 -13.49 -19.57
N SER A 193 10.96 -13.33 -19.31
CA SER A 193 11.71 -14.13 -18.37
C SER A 193 11.32 -13.64 -16.97
N PHE A 194 10.60 -14.44 -16.21
CA PHE A 194 10.51 -14.26 -14.77
C PHE A 194 11.87 -14.62 -14.18
N LYS A 195 12.77 -13.64 -14.12
CA LYS A 195 13.93 -13.76 -13.26
C LYS A 195 13.41 -13.64 -11.83
N THR A 196 13.25 -14.75 -11.16
CA THR A 196 13.23 -14.78 -9.70
C THR A 196 14.67 -14.50 -9.25
N GLU A 197 15.03 -13.25 -9.14
CA GLU A 197 16.07 -12.89 -8.20
C GLU A 197 15.45 -13.15 -6.84
N ILE A 198 15.76 -14.29 -6.25
CA ILE A 198 15.58 -14.51 -4.82
C ILE A 198 16.34 -13.33 -4.20
N PRO A 199 15.70 -12.49 -3.36
CA PRO A 199 16.46 -11.56 -2.55
C PRO A 199 17.33 -12.46 -1.67
N VAL A 200 18.57 -12.64 -2.05
CA VAL A 200 19.59 -13.08 -1.11
C VAL A 200 19.49 -12.02 -0.02
N GLU A 201 19.14 -12.44 1.20
CA GLU A 201 19.36 -11.60 2.37
C GLU A 201 20.72 -10.96 2.13
N LYS A 202 20.73 -9.67 1.92
CA LYS A 202 21.96 -8.91 2.04
C LYS A 202 22.29 -9.06 3.53
N GLU A 203 23.04 -10.14 3.86
CA GLU A 203 23.93 -10.02 4.97
C GLU A 203 24.55 -8.64 4.77
N LYS A 204 24.36 -7.76 5.75
CA LYS A 204 25.22 -6.60 5.91
C LYS A 204 26.61 -7.18 6.13
N ASN A 205 27.24 -7.56 5.02
CA ASN A 205 28.66 -7.57 4.96
C ASN A 205 29.02 -6.12 5.18
N ASP A 206 29.42 -5.81 6.42
CA ASP A 206 30.42 -4.80 6.66
C ASP A 206 31.61 -5.26 5.82
N GLU A 207 31.59 -5.01 4.53
CA GLU A 207 32.76 -5.00 3.70
C GLU A 207 33.66 -3.92 4.31
N MET A 208 34.52 -4.33 5.23
CA MET A 208 35.70 -3.56 5.55
C MET A 208 36.42 -3.39 4.23
N GLU A 209 36.24 -2.19 3.64
CA GLU A 209 36.98 -1.76 2.48
C GLU A 209 38.45 -1.79 2.84
N PHE A 210 39.16 -2.88 2.51
CA PHE A 210 40.59 -2.97 2.67
C PHE A 210 41.25 -2.04 1.66
N VAL A 211 41.47 -0.80 2.08
CA VAL A 211 42.28 0.14 1.31
C VAL A 211 43.74 -0.30 1.46
N LEU A 212 44.31 -0.89 0.42
CA LEU A 212 45.76 -1.11 0.33
C LEU A 212 46.42 0.26 0.28
N LEU A 213 46.98 0.68 1.44
CA LEU A 213 47.74 1.91 1.57
C LEU A 213 49.17 1.67 1.02
N ASN A 214 49.32 1.77 -0.30
CA ASN A 214 50.62 1.65 -0.97
C ASN A 214 51.38 2.98 -1.08
N ASP A 215 50.91 4.03 -0.43
CA ASP A 215 51.47 5.37 -0.57
C ASP A 215 51.51 6.08 0.79
N GLU A 216 52.68 6.61 1.17
CA GLU A 216 52.91 7.28 2.46
C GLU A 216 51.99 8.48 2.69
N ASN A 217 51.45 9.09 1.63
CA ASN A 217 50.51 10.21 1.68
C ASN A 217 49.07 9.81 2.07
N LYS A 218 48.72 8.53 2.06
CA LYS A 218 47.40 8.03 2.45
C LYS A 218 47.30 7.60 3.92
N LEU A 219 48.48 7.43 4.55
CA LEU A 219 48.56 7.03 5.95
C LEU A 219 48.13 8.15 6.91
N SER A 220 48.31 9.41 6.51
CA SER A 220 47.93 10.58 7.30
C SER A 220 46.44 10.89 7.34
N LEU A 221 45.64 10.32 6.43
CA LEU A 221 44.20 10.50 6.33
C LEU A 221 43.39 9.44 7.10
N ALA A 222 44.02 8.35 7.52
CA ALA A 222 43.37 7.24 8.24
C ALA A 222 43.49 7.33 9.79
N ILE A 223 44.15 8.40 10.31
CA ILE A 223 44.46 8.56 11.76
C ILE A 223 43.77 9.80 12.36
N ASN A 224 42.80 10.43 11.64
CA ASN A 224 41.99 11.53 12.20
C ASN A 224 40.53 11.14 12.30
#